data_7111447c13e4222a41f50d7b93f96d34
#
_entry.id   7111447c13e4222a41f50d7b93f96d34
#
_cell.length_a   1.000
_cell.length_b   1.000
_cell.length_c   1.000
_cell.angle_alpha   90.00
_cell.angle_beta   90.00
_cell.angle_gamma   90.00
#
_symmetry.space_group_name_H-M   'P 1'
#
loop_
_entity.id
_entity.type
_entity.pdbx_description
1 polymer ?
#
loop_
_entity_poly.entity_id
_entity_poly.type
_entity_poly.pdbx_seq_one_letter_code
_entity_poly.pdbx_strand_id
1 'polypeptide(L)'
;MKDNNFIIYILALANASVVVGMGLITPSILIIKNDFNVSAETVQLVLTYYMLAAGLGQLIFGTLSDRYGRRPILLMGGFLFAASSIISIFSPNILSLLFLRVIQGLGAAACMSMARVIITDSFEKTEAAEKLSLVTAIMVIFPLISLILGGFIAETIGWVGTMYIFVLFGFIIFICALIQIPETKIDKIKRLNFEKISNSYLVVFKNSKFLILTII
;
A
#
# COMPACT_ATOMS: atom_id res chain seq x y z
N MET A 1 -3.54 -10.43 20.75
CA MET A 1 -2.98 -10.70 19.42
C MET A 1 -2.01 -11.89 19.40
N LYS A 2 -1.38 -12.23 20.56
CA LYS A 2 -0.33 -13.27 20.62
C LYS A 2 -0.77 -14.65 20.09
N ASP A 3 -2.03 -15.04 20.23
CA ASP A 3 -2.51 -16.39 19.88
C ASP A 3 -3.22 -16.50 18.53
N ASN A 4 -3.29 -15.43 17.74
CA ASN A 4 -4.04 -15.45 16.47
C ASN A 4 -3.11 -15.23 15.26
N ASN A 5 -2.55 -16.31 14.75
CA ASN A 5 -1.73 -16.30 13.54
C ASN A 5 -2.46 -15.70 12.32
N PHE A 6 -3.79 -15.72 12.29
CA PHE A 6 -4.57 -15.17 11.19
C PHE A 6 -4.37 -13.66 11.02
N ILE A 7 -4.17 -12.92 12.13
CA ILE A 7 -3.88 -11.48 12.08
C ILE A 7 -2.57 -11.21 11.32
N ILE A 8 -1.56 -12.05 11.49
CA ILE A 8 -0.28 -11.89 10.80
C ILE A 8 -0.44 -12.04 9.28
N TYR A 9 -1.29 -12.97 8.82
CA TYR A 9 -1.57 -13.11 7.38
C TYR A 9 -2.33 -11.91 6.81
N ILE A 10 -3.26 -11.32 7.57
CA ILE A 10 -3.94 -10.07 7.17
C ILE A 10 -2.91 -8.93 7.04
N LEU A 11 -2.00 -8.80 8.00
CA LEU A 11 -0.95 -7.80 7.98
C LEU A 11 0.05 -8.07 6.85
N ALA A 12 0.32 -9.33 6.50
CA ALA A 12 1.14 -9.68 5.35
C ALA A 12 0.49 -9.25 4.02
N LEU A 13 -0.82 -9.48 3.86
CA LEU A 13 -1.59 -8.98 2.72
C LEU A 13 -1.55 -7.45 2.66
N ALA A 14 -1.79 -6.78 3.79
CA ALA A 14 -1.73 -5.32 3.85
C ALA A 14 -0.31 -4.79 3.51
N ASN A 15 0.75 -5.47 3.97
CA ASN A 15 2.13 -5.11 3.63
C ASN A 15 2.45 -5.30 2.13
N ALA A 16 1.82 -6.28 1.48
CA ALA A 16 2.02 -6.57 0.06
C ALA A 16 1.24 -5.62 -0.89
N SER A 17 0.35 -4.77 -0.38
CA SER A 17 -0.57 -3.95 -1.19
C SER A 17 0.11 -3.09 -2.26
N VAL A 18 1.26 -2.48 -1.95
CA VAL A 18 2.03 -1.66 -2.92
C VAL A 18 2.55 -2.52 -4.07
N VAL A 19 3.09 -3.69 -3.75
CA VAL A 19 3.71 -4.58 -4.73
C VAL A 19 2.66 -5.26 -5.61
N VAL A 20 1.54 -5.67 -5.01
CA VAL A 20 0.38 -6.24 -5.72
C VAL A 20 -0.21 -5.23 -6.70
N GLY A 21 -0.40 -3.96 -6.26
CA GLY A 21 -0.97 -2.90 -7.09
C GLY A 21 -0.09 -2.50 -8.27
N MET A 22 1.22 -2.79 -8.22
CA MET A 22 2.14 -2.63 -9.34
C MET A 22 2.20 -3.89 -10.21
N GLY A 23 2.40 -5.06 -9.60
CA GLY A 23 2.66 -6.31 -10.32
C GLY A 23 1.50 -6.76 -11.21
N LEU A 24 0.27 -6.70 -10.69
CA LEU A 24 -0.92 -7.14 -11.44
C LEU A 24 -1.21 -6.28 -12.68
N ILE A 25 -0.98 -4.97 -12.63
CA ILE A 25 -1.32 -4.08 -13.75
C ILE A 25 -0.22 -4.01 -14.82
N THR A 26 1.03 -4.35 -14.46
CA THR A 26 2.17 -4.23 -15.36
C THR A 26 1.96 -4.96 -16.70
N PRO A 27 1.45 -6.20 -16.74
CA PRO A 27 1.18 -6.87 -18.03
C PRO A 27 0.08 -6.18 -18.86
N SER A 28 -0.83 -5.46 -18.21
CA SER A 28 -1.94 -4.78 -18.87
C SER A 28 -1.57 -3.43 -19.50
N ILE A 29 -0.35 -2.94 -19.34
CA ILE A 29 0.06 -1.59 -19.79
C ILE A 29 -0.13 -1.40 -21.29
N LEU A 30 0.18 -2.42 -22.10
CA LEU A 30 0.01 -2.34 -23.55
C LEU A 30 -1.47 -2.31 -23.95
N ILE A 31 -2.32 -3.02 -23.24
CA ILE A 31 -3.78 -3.01 -23.46
C ILE A 31 -4.34 -1.63 -23.11
N ILE A 32 -3.97 -1.07 -21.94
CA ILE A 32 -4.36 0.28 -21.52
C ILE A 32 -3.94 1.33 -22.54
N LYS A 33 -2.70 1.23 -23.07
CA LYS A 33 -2.20 2.13 -24.12
C LYS A 33 -3.12 2.13 -25.35
N ASN A 34 -3.51 0.94 -25.80
CA ASN A 34 -4.34 0.78 -27.00
C ASN A 34 -5.79 1.24 -26.75
N ASP A 35 -6.38 0.87 -25.61
CA ASP A 35 -7.78 1.22 -25.25
C ASP A 35 -7.97 2.73 -25.11
N PHE A 36 -7.02 3.43 -24.53
CA PHE A 36 -7.07 4.89 -24.38
C PHE A 36 -6.42 5.65 -25.54
N ASN A 37 -5.83 4.94 -26.51
CA ASN A 37 -5.13 5.51 -27.68
C ASN A 37 -4.11 6.59 -27.29
N VAL A 38 -3.20 6.26 -26.35
CA VAL A 38 -2.19 7.17 -25.83
C VAL A 38 -0.77 6.72 -26.17
N SER A 39 0.22 7.61 -25.98
CA SER A 39 1.63 7.29 -26.21
C SER A 39 2.20 6.32 -25.15
N ALA A 40 3.31 5.69 -25.43
CA ALA A 40 4.00 4.80 -24.51
C ALA A 40 4.44 5.54 -23.23
N GLU A 41 4.87 6.79 -23.36
CA GLU A 41 5.26 7.64 -22.24
C GLU A 41 4.08 7.94 -21.32
N THR A 42 2.91 8.26 -21.91
CA THR A 42 1.68 8.56 -21.15
C THR A 42 1.21 7.34 -20.36
N VAL A 43 1.18 6.15 -20.96
CA VAL A 43 0.71 4.96 -20.24
C VAL A 43 1.65 4.54 -19.12
N GLN A 44 2.95 4.80 -19.21
CA GLN A 44 3.91 4.54 -18.13
C GLN A 44 3.61 5.36 -16.86
N LEU A 45 2.94 6.50 -16.99
CA LEU A 45 2.50 7.31 -15.86
C LEU A 45 1.52 6.57 -14.95
N VAL A 46 0.82 5.54 -15.43
CA VAL A 46 -0.05 4.66 -14.64
C VAL A 46 0.73 3.98 -13.51
N LEU A 47 1.95 3.54 -13.78
CA LEU A 47 2.85 2.97 -12.77
C LEU A 47 3.53 4.06 -11.95
N THR A 48 4.02 5.10 -12.61
CA THR A 48 4.78 6.19 -11.98
C THR A 48 3.96 6.91 -10.92
N TYR A 49 2.73 7.32 -11.22
CA TYR A 49 1.87 8.04 -10.27
C TYR A 49 1.45 7.18 -9.09
N TYR A 50 1.18 5.90 -9.34
CA TYR A 50 0.92 4.94 -8.27
C TYR A 50 2.12 4.83 -7.31
N MET A 51 3.33 4.65 -7.84
CA MET A 51 4.54 4.49 -7.03
C MET A 51 4.92 5.76 -6.28
N LEU A 52 4.82 6.93 -6.94
CA LEU A 52 5.06 8.22 -6.29
C LEU A 52 4.08 8.44 -5.12
N ALA A 53 2.79 8.17 -5.35
CA ALA A 53 1.78 8.27 -4.31
C ALA A 53 2.02 7.28 -3.17
N ALA A 54 2.42 6.04 -3.49
CA ALA A 54 2.77 5.04 -2.50
C ALA A 54 4.00 5.45 -1.67
N GLY A 55 5.04 5.97 -2.29
CA GLY A 55 6.24 6.44 -1.61
C GLY A 55 5.97 7.63 -0.68
N LEU A 56 5.31 8.67 -1.20
CA LEU A 56 4.94 9.85 -0.41
C LEU A 56 3.94 9.50 0.70
N GLY A 57 2.99 8.63 0.41
CA GLY A 57 1.99 8.17 1.36
C GLY A 57 2.62 7.48 2.58
N GLN A 58 3.68 6.69 2.41
CA GLN A 58 4.34 6.03 3.53
C GLN A 58 4.91 7.05 4.55
N LEU A 59 5.43 8.18 4.10
CA LEU A 59 5.91 9.25 4.98
C LEU A 59 4.74 9.90 5.75
N ILE A 60 3.62 10.13 5.07
CA ILE A 60 2.46 10.81 5.63
C ILE A 60 1.71 9.91 6.62
N PHE A 61 1.42 8.67 6.25
CA PHE A 61 0.57 7.79 7.06
C PHE A 61 1.25 7.29 8.32
N GLY A 62 2.59 7.23 8.37
CA GLY A 62 3.33 7.00 9.59
C GLY A 62 2.97 8.03 10.67
N THR A 63 3.11 9.30 10.34
CA THR A 63 2.81 10.41 11.27
C THR A 63 1.32 10.58 11.55
N LEU A 64 0.47 10.35 10.54
CA LEU A 64 -0.98 10.46 10.69
C LEU A 64 -1.53 9.40 11.66
N SER A 65 -0.95 8.21 11.64
CA SER A 65 -1.35 7.11 12.51
C SER A 65 -1.01 7.33 13.99
N ASP A 66 -0.04 8.20 14.29
CA ASP A 66 0.26 8.61 15.66
C ASP A 66 -0.86 9.44 16.29
N ARG A 67 -1.63 10.15 15.46
CA ARG A 67 -2.76 10.97 15.91
C ARG A 67 -4.08 10.22 15.89
N TYR A 68 -4.38 9.57 14.76
CA TYR A 68 -5.71 8.97 14.55
C TYR A 68 -5.80 7.53 15.06
N GLY A 69 -4.66 6.87 15.22
CA GLY A 69 -4.58 5.46 15.56
C GLY A 69 -4.19 4.60 14.36
N ARG A 70 -3.72 3.39 14.63
CA ARG A 70 -3.23 2.46 13.60
C ARG A 70 -4.37 1.85 12.80
N ARG A 71 -5.40 1.36 13.53
CA ARG A 71 -6.55 0.70 12.93
C ARG A 71 -7.35 1.60 11.98
N PRO A 72 -7.74 2.86 12.33
CA PRO A 72 -8.45 3.74 11.41
C PRO A 72 -7.68 4.04 10.13
N ILE A 73 -6.36 4.22 10.20
CA ILE A 73 -5.53 4.48 9.02
C ILE A 73 -5.44 3.22 8.13
N LEU A 74 -5.34 2.03 8.71
CA LEU A 74 -5.37 0.77 7.95
C LEU A 74 -6.71 0.58 7.23
N LEU A 75 -7.83 0.81 7.94
CA LEU A 75 -9.18 0.73 7.36
C LEU A 75 -9.37 1.75 6.23
N MET A 76 -8.95 2.99 6.43
CA MET A 76 -8.97 4.01 5.40
C MET A 76 -8.14 3.58 4.18
N GLY A 77 -6.96 2.99 4.39
CA GLY A 77 -6.09 2.48 3.33
C GLY A 77 -6.78 1.41 2.47
N GLY A 78 -7.33 0.38 3.11
CA GLY A 78 -8.07 -0.69 2.42
C GLY A 78 -9.30 -0.17 1.66
N PHE A 79 -10.05 0.76 2.27
CA PHE A 79 -11.20 1.41 1.65
C PHE A 79 -10.79 2.25 0.42
N LEU A 80 -9.77 3.11 0.54
CA LEU A 80 -9.28 3.94 -0.57
C LEU A 80 -8.77 3.07 -1.72
N PHE A 81 -8.06 1.99 -1.42
CA PHE A 81 -7.55 1.06 -2.42
C PHE A 81 -8.69 0.38 -3.18
N ALA A 82 -9.72 -0.12 -2.48
CA ALA A 82 -10.88 -0.75 -3.10
C ALA A 82 -11.75 0.25 -3.87
N ALA A 83 -12.09 1.39 -3.27
CA ALA A 83 -12.96 2.40 -3.87
C ALA A 83 -12.36 3.00 -5.15
N SER A 84 -11.07 3.38 -5.12
CA SER A 84 -10.38 3.87 -6.31
C SER A 84 -10.33 2.81 -7.42
N SER A 85 -10.19 1.54 -7.06
CA SER A 85 -10.21 0.43 -8.03
C SER A 85 -11.59 0.27 -8.68
N ILE A 86 -12.68 0.37 -7.91
CA ILE A 86 -14.05 0.34 -8.44
C ILE A 86 -14.27 1.48 -9.43
N ILE A 87 -13.90 2.70 -9.03
CA ILE A 87 -14.11 3.88 -9.88
C ILE A 87 -13.23 3.80 -11.13
N SER A 88 -12.03 3.20 -11.05
CA SER A 88 -11.13 2.99 -12.18
C SER A 88 -11.73 2.13 -13.29
N ILE A 89 -12.63 1.20 -12.97
CA ILE A 89 -13.36 0.38 -13.96
C ILE A 89 -14.14 1.24 -14.94
N PHE A 90 -14.66 2.39 -14.48
CA PHE A 90 -15.47 3.31 -15.25
C PHE A 90 -14.69 4.52 -15.77
N SER A 91 -13.37 4.47 -15.80
CA SER A 91 -12.53 5.59 -16.23
C SER A 91 -12.78 5.94 -17.71
N PRO A 92 -13.28 7.15 -18.03
CA PRO A 92 -13.60 7.54 -19.42
C PRO A 92 -12.35 7.90 -20.23
N ASN A 93 -11.23 8.20 -19.59
CA ASN A 93 -9.98 8.61 -20.23
C ASN A 93 -8.77 8.30 -19.33
N ILE A 94 -7.58 8.40 -19.92
CA ILE A 94 -6.33 8.09 -19.20
C ILE A 94 -6.11 9.00 -17.98
N LEU A 95 -6.49 10.28 -18.04
CA LEU A 95 -6.27 11.24 -16.94
C LEU A 95 -7.06 10.84 -15.69
N SER A 96 -8.31 10.38 -15.86
CA SER A 96 -9.11 9.87 -14.75
C SER A 96 -8.47 8.61 -14.14
N LEU A 97 -7.97 7.70 -14.97
CA LEU A 97 -7.23 6.52 -14.49
C LEU A 97 -5.98 6.92 -13.73
N LEU A 98 -5.17 7.86 -14.23
CA LEU A 98 -3.96 8.35 -13.55
C LEU A 98 -4.29 8.96 -12.19
N PHE A 99 -5.33 9.78 -12.09
CA PHE A 99 -5.77 10.34 -10.81
C PHE A 99 -6.17 9.25 -9.81
N LEU A 100 -6.93 8.27 -10.26
CA LEU A 100 -7.35 7.14 -9.42
C LEU A 100 -6.19 6.25 -8.99
N ARG A 101 -5.15 6.12 -9.82
CA ARG A 101 -3.90 5.44 -9.45
C ARG A 101 -3.15 6.14 -8.31
N VAL A 102 -3.21 7.49 -8.26
CA VAL A 102 -2.68 8.25 -7.11
C VAL A 102 -3.45 7.88 -5.84
N ILE A 103 -4.78 7.90 -5.86
CA ILE A 103 -5.60 7.54 -4.69
C ILE A 103 -5.35 6.09 -4.27
N GLN A 104 -5.26 5.18 -5.21
CA GLN A 104 -4.97 3.76 -4.97
C GLN A 104 -3.57 3.58 -4.35
N GLY A 105 -2.56 4.31 -4.83
CA GLY A 105 -1.22 4.29 -4.28
C GLY A 105 -1.15 4.81 -2.83
N LEU A 106 -1.91 5.87 -2.51
CA LEU A 106 -2.07 6.35 -1.14
C LEU A 106 -2.74 5.28 -0.26
N GLY A 107 -3.80 4.63 -0.73
CA GLY A 107 -4.44 3.53 -0.02
C GLY A 107 -3.49 2.38 0.28
N ALA A 108 -2.70 1.96 -0.71
CA ALA A 108 -1.67 0.93 -0.57
C ALA A 108 -0.59 1.31 0.44
N ALA A 109 -0.13 2.58 0.40
CA ALA A 109 0.86 3.10 1.35
C ALA A 109 0.37 3.04 2.80
N ALA A 110 -0.89 3.42 3.04
CA ALA A 110 -1.50 3.33 4.36
C ALA A 110 -1.53 1.89 4.86
N CYS A 111 -1.97 0.93 4.03
CA CYS A 111 -1.99 -0.49 4.35
C CYS A 111 -0.59 -1.02 4.69
N MET A 112 0.40 -0.75 3.83
CA MET A 112 1.77 -1.23 4.00
C MET A 112 2.43 -0.65 5.25
N SER A 113 2.28 0.66 5.50
CA SER A 113 2.86 1.31 6.67
C SER A 113 2.24 0.80 7.96
N MET A 114 0.90 0.68 8.01
CA MET A 114 0.19 0.22 9.21
C MET A 114 0.47 -1.24 9.52
N ALA A 115 0.62 -2.09 8.52
CA ALA A 115 0.95 -3.49 8.74
C ALA A 115 2.24 -3.65 9.57
N ARG A 116 3.29 -2.91 9.22
CA ARG A 116 4.58 -2.95 9.93
C ARG A 116 4.49 -2.35 11.32
N VAL A 117 3.84 -1.19 11.45
CA VAL A 117 3.71 -0.49 12.72
C VAL A 117 2.86 -1.29 13.71
N ILE A 118 1.75 -1.89 13.28
CA ILE A 118 0.90 -2.73 14.13
C ILE A 118 1.70 -3.92 14.68
N ILE A 119 2.54 -4.55 13.86
CA ILE A 119 3.40 -5.64 14.33
C ILE A 119 4.37 -5.14 15.40
N THR A 120 5.07 -4.03 15.16
CA THR A 120 6.03 -3.48 16.13
C THR A 120 5.38 -2.99 17.41
N ASP A 121 4.14 -2.50 17.35
CA ASP A 121 3.40 -2.04 18.53
C ASP A 121 2.80 -3.22 19.35
N SER A 122 2.63 -4.40 18.74
CA SER A 122 1.90 -5.53 19.35
C SER A 122 2.78 -6.61 19.94
N PHE A 123 4.03 -6.71 19.52
CA PHE A 123 4.95 -7.79 19.90
C PHE A 123 6.23 -7.23 20.53
N GLU A 124 6.89 -8.04 21.37
CA GLU A 124 8.22 -7.72 21.90
C GLU A 124 9.27 -7.70 20.77
N LYS A 125 10.36 -6.98 20.94
CA LYS A 125 11.35 -6.71 19.89
C LYS A 125 11.78 -7.94 19.09
N THR A 126 12.07 -9.04 19.78
CA THR A 126 12.53 -10.29 19.14
C THR A 126 11.41 -10.94 18.33
N GLU A 127 10.22 -11.05 18.91
CA GLU A 127 9.04 -11.61 18.26
C GLU A 127 8.57 -10.72 17.10
N ALA A 128 8.58 -9.41 17.27
CA ALA A 128 8.27 -8.44 16.21
C ALA A 128 9.21 -8.60 15.00
N ALA A 129 10.51 -8.80 15.25
CA ALA A 129 11.49 -9.04 14.19
C ALA A 129 11.19 -10.34 13.42
N GLU A 130 10.82 -11.42 14.11
CA GLU A 130 10.40 -12.68 13.48
C GLU A 130 9.16 -12.50 12.60
N LYS A 131 8.10 -11.85 13.14
CA LYS A 131 6.85 -11.59 12.38
C LYS A 131 7.08 -10.65 11.20
N LEU A 132 7.91 -9.62 11.35
CA LEU A 132 8.29 -8.73 10.25
C LEU A 132 9.07 -9.47 9.15
N SER A 133 9.96 -10.39 9.52
CA SER A 133 10.68 -11.24 8.56
C SER A 133 9.71 -12.12 7.76
N LEU A 134 8.74 -12.75 8.43
CA LEU A 134 7.70 -13.55 7.77
C LEU A 134 6.87 -12.71 6.79
N VAL A 135 6.39 -11.54 7.24
CA VAL A 135 5.58 -10.63 6.43
C VAL A 135 6.37 -10.09 5.23
N THR A 136 7.68 -9.85 5.42
CA THR A 136 8.56 -9.41 4.33
C THR A 136 8.85 -10.55 3.35
N ALA A 137 9.07 -11.77 3.84
CA ALA A 137 9.25 -12.95 2.98
C ALA A 137 8.02 -13.20 2.09
N ILE A 138 6.82 -13.10 2.65
CA ILE A 138 5.57 -13.18 1.90
C ILE A 138 5.53 -12.07 0.83
N MET A 139 5.86 -10.82 1.19
CA MET A 139 5.87 -9.68 0.27
C MET A 139 6.80 -9.89 -0.93
N VAL A 140 7.94 -10.58 -0.75
CA VAL A 140 8.90 -10.86 -1.84
C VAL A 140 8.36 -11.87 -2.87
N ILE A 141 7.46 -12.76 -2.45
CA ILE A 141 6.82 -13.74 -3.34
C ILE A 141 5.70 -13.11 -4.17
N PHE A 142 5.00 -12.12 -3.64
CA PHE A 142 3.84 -11.48 -4.27
C PHE A 142 4.10 -10.90 -5.67
N PRO A 143 5.26 -10.28 -5.99
CA PRO A 143 5.54 -9.79 -7.34
C PRO A 143 5.46 -10.86 -8.41
N LEU A 144 6.01 -12.05 -8.13
CA LEU A 144 5.98 -13.18 -9.08
C LEU A 144 4.55 -13.65 -9.32
N ILE A 145 3.80 -13.88 -8.24
CA ILE A 145 2.39 -14.28 -8.32
C ILE A 145 1.56 -13.21 -9.04
N SER A 146 1.76 -11.93 -8.69
CA SER A 146 1.02 -10.81 -9.28
C SER A 146 1.30 -10.66 -10.76
N LEU A 147 2.54 -10.87 -11.20
CA LEU A 147 2.92 -10.75 -12.61
C LEU A 147 2.27 -11.87 -13.45
N ILE A 148 2.32 -13.10 -12.95
CA ILE A 148 1.71 -14.28 -13.64
C ILE A 148 0.19 -14.12 -13.70
N LEU A 149 -0.46 -13.85 -12.57
CA LEU A 149 -1.91 -13.63 -12.50
C LEU A 149 -2.33 -12.41 -13.34
N GLY A 150 -1.57 -11.32 -13.28
CA GLY A 150 -1.82 -10.13 -14.07
C GLY A 150 -1.75 -10.38 -15.57
N GLY A 151 -0.78 -11.18 -16.03
CA GLY A 151 -0.67 -11.60 -17.43
C GLY A 151 -1.89 -12.40 -17.88
N PHE A 152 -2.24 -13.45 -17.13
CA PHE A 152 -3.41 -14.27 -17.42
C PHE A 152 -4.72 -13.47 -17.46
N ILE A 153 -4.93 -12.55 -16.50
CA ILE A 153 -6.11 -11.70 -16.42
C ILE A 153 -6.12 -10.70 -17.58
N ALA A 154 -4.97 -10.10 -17.91
CA ALA A 154 -4.84 -9.16 -19.01
C ALA A 154 -5.21 -9.77 -20.35
N GLU A 155 -4.81 -11.01 -20.60
CA GLU A 155 -5.14 -11.74 -21.85
C GLU A 155 -6.60 -12.17 -21.93
N THR A 156 -7.25 -12.52 -20.80
CA THR A 156 -8.61 -13.09 -20.79
C THR A 156 -9.70 -12.03 -20.62
N ILE A 157 -9.49 -11.03 -19.77
CA ILE A 157 -10.50 -10.04 -19.35
C ILE A 157 -10.06 -8.61 -19.68
N GLY A 158 -8.78 -8.42 -19.99
CA GLY A 158 -8.20 -7.09 -20.19
C GLY A 158 -7.80 -6.42 -18.86
N TRP A 159 -7.37 -5.15 -18.93
CA TRP A 159 -6.91 -4.39 -17.76
C TRP A 159 -7.99 -4.15 -16.70
N VAL A 160 -9.27 -4.12 -17.11
CA VAL A 160 -10.41 -4.00 -16.19
C VAL A 160 -10.48 -5.20 -15.26
N GLY A 161 -10.09 -6.39 -15.73
CA GLY A 161 -9.97 -7.59 -14.90
C GLY A 161 -9.02 -7.41 -13.71
N THR A 162 -7.90 -6.68 -13.90
CA THR A 162 -6.98 -6.40 -12.80
C THR A 162 -7.60 -5.47 -11.76
N MET A 163 -8.49 -4.55 -12.16
CA MET A 163 -9.22 -3.70 -11.23
C MET A 163 -10.18 -4.51 -10.35
N TYR A 164 -10.86 -5.53 -10.87
CA TYR A 164 -11.69 -6.42 -10.07
C TYR A 164 -10.87 -7.14 -8.98
N ILE A 165 -9.67 -7.60 -9.31
CA ILE A 165 -8.78 -8.22 -8.30
C ILE A 165 -8.35 -7.19 -7.24
N PHE A 166 -8.06 -5.95 -7.63
CA PHE A 166 -7.74 -4.89 -6.66
C PHE A 166 -8.91 -4.56 -5.75
N VAL A 167 -10.13 -4.54 -6.28
CA VAL A 167 -11.36 -4.37 -5.47
C VAL A 167 -11.44 -5.46 -4.42
N LEU A 168 -11.34 -6.73 -4.84
CA LEU A 168 -11.41 -7.86 -3.95
C LEU A 168 -10.29 -7.80 -2.87
N PHE A 169 -9.08 -7.51 -3.28
CA PHE A 169 -7.91 -7.41 -2.41
C PHE A 169 -8.08 -6.31 -1.35
N GLY A 170 -8.50 -5.11 -1.76
CA GLY A 170 -8.74 -3.99 -0.86
C GLY A 170 -9.90 -4.27 0.11
N PHE A 171 -10.99 -4.89 -0.35
CA PHE A 171 -12.10 -5.30 0.50
C PHE A 171 -11.71 -6.38 1.50
N ILE A 172 -10.92 -7.36 1.11
CA ILE A 172 -10.40 -8.38 2.04
C ILE A 172 -9.61 -7.71 3.16
N ILE A 173 -8.67 -6.80 2.83
CA ILE A 173 -7.91 -6.07 3.84
C ILE A 173 -8.85 -5.27 4.73
N PHE A 174 -9.79 -4.52 4.16
CA PHE A 174 -10.73 -3.67 4.90
C PHE A 174 -11.60 -4.47 5.86
N ILE A 175 -12.26 -5.53 5.38
CA ILE A 175 -13.19 -6.34 6.20
C ILE A 175 -12.41 -7.11 7.27
N CYS A 176 -11.30 -7.74 6.91
CA CYS A 176 -10.49 -8.49 7.87
C CYS A 176 -9.90 -7.55 8.94
N ALA A 177 -9.45 -6.36 8.56
CA ALA A 177 -8.98 -5.36 9.51
C ALA A 177 -10.11 -4.86 10.42
N LEU A 178 -11.33 -4.69 9.88
CA LEU A 178 -12.50 -4.25 10.64
C LEU A 178 -12.88 -5.26 11.74
N ILE A 179 -12.79 -6.56 11.43
CA ILE A 179 -13.23 -7.63 12.34
C ILE A 179 -12.13 -8.05 13.31
N GLN A 180 -10.87 -8.13 12.84
CA GLN A 180 -9.82 -8.86 13.55
C GLN A 180 -8.74 -7.94 14.17
N ILE A 181 -8.50 -6.74 13.62
CA ILE A 181 -7.40 -5.91 14.07
C ILE A 181 -7.88 -4.92 15.14
N PRO A 182 -7.38 -5.04 16.38
CA PRO A 182 -7.64 -4.07 17.43
C PRO A 182 -6.85 -2.78 17.21
N GLU A 183 -7.23 -1.71 17.90
CA GLU A 183 -6.41 -0.51 17.97
C GLU A 183 -5.18 -0.77 18.86
N THR A 184 -4.00 -0.54 18.32
CA THR A 184 -2.73 -0.78 19.04
C THR A 184 -2.13 0.49 19.62
N LYS A 185 -2.56 1.66 19.17
CA LYS A 185 -2.07 2.95 19.68
C LYS A 185 -2.86 3.37 20.93
N ILE A 186 -2.25 3.22 22.10
CA ILE A 186 -2.85 3.57 23.40
C ILE A 186 -2.84 5.10 23.60
N ASP A 187 -1.68 5.72 23.39
CA ASP A 187 -1.48 7.17 23.60
C ASP A 187 -1.47 7.92 22.27
N LYS A 188 -2.61 8.52 21.93
CA LYS A 188 -2.73 9.32 20.71
C LYS A 188 -2.21 10.74 20.94
N ILE A 189 -1.44 11.25 19.97
CA ILE A 189 -0.95 12.64 20.02
C ILE A 189 -2.13 13.59 19.79
N LYS A 190 -2.43 14.45 20.77
CA LYS A 190 -3.58 15.38 20.72
C LYS A 190 -3.46 16.42 19.57
N ARG A 191 -2.25 16.85 19.23
CA ARG A 191 -2.01 17.82 18.14
C ARG A 191 -0.78 17.40 17.32
N LEU A 192 -0.95 17.37 16.00
CA LEU A 192 0.20 17.26 15.08
C LEU A 192 0.92 18.61 15.09
N ASN A 193 2.19 18.60 15.47
CA ASN A 193 3.05 19.76 15.33
C ASN A 193 3.90 19.56 14.06
N PHE A 194 3.49 20.21 12.97
CA PHE A 194 4.17 20.12 11.67
C PHE A 194 5.63 20.55 11.74
N GLU A 195 5.97 21.53 12.59
CA GLU A 195 7.33 21.98 12.80
C GLU A 195 8.18 20.88 13.45
N LYS A 196 7.61 20.16 14.44
CA LYS A 196 8.27 19.03 15.09
C LYS A 196 8.48 17.86 14.12
N ILE A 197 7.50 17.60 13.25
CA ILE A 197 7.57 16.56 12.21
C ILE A 197 8.66 16.95 11.18
N SER A 198 8.63 18.16 10.65
CA SER A 198 9.64 18.68 9.72
C SER A 198 11.05 18.61 10.30
N ASN A 199 11.22 19.05 11.55
CA ASN A 199 12.50 18.98 12.25
C ASN A 199 12.97 17.52 12.46
N SER A 200 12.08 16.59 12.74
CA SER A 200 12.44 15.16 12.87
C SER A 200 12.96 14.60 11.55
N TYR A 201 12.32 14.91 10.43
CA TYR A 201 12.82 14.51 9.11
C TYR A 201 14.16 15.20 8.78
N LEU A 202 14.31 16.50 9.07
CA LEU A 202 15.57 17.22 8.87
C LEU A 202 16.74 16.60 9.67
N VAL A 203 16.49 16.17 10.91
CA VAL A 203 17.50 15.48 11.74
C VAL A 203 17.92 14.16 11.09
N VAL A 204 16.98 13.39 10.57
CA VAL A 204 17.27 12.12 9.89
C VAL A 204 18.09 12.37 8.60
N PHE A 205 17.69 13.35 7.77
CA PHE A 205 18.42 13.72 6.56
C PHE A 205 19.80 14.37 6.83
N LYS A 206 20.02 14.99 7.99
CA LYS A 206 21.32 15.52 8.38
C LYS A 206 22.24 14.48 9.03
N ASN A 207 21.72 13.31 9.38
CA ASN A 207 22.53 12.27 9.99
C ASN A 207 23.29 11.49 8.91
N SER A 208 24.58 11.82 8.73
CA SER A 208 25.43 11.19 7.72
C SER A 208 25.55 9.67 7.89
N LYS A 209 25.52 9.15 9.12
CA LYS A 209 25.53 7.71 9.39
C LYS A 209 24.28 7.01 8.86
N PHE A 210 23.12 7.65 9.05
CA PHE A 210 21.84 7.15 8.51
C PHE A 210 21.85 7.14 6.97
N LEU A 211 22.33 8.22 6.33
CA LEU A 211 22.41 8.32 4.88
C LEU A 211 23.36 7.25 4.28
N ILE A 212 24.51 7.03 4.90
CA ILE A 212 25.46 6.01 4.45
C ILE A 212 24.83 4.61 4.55
N LEU A 213 24.16 4.28 5.66
CA LEU A 213 23.49 2.98 5.84
C LEU A 213 22.28 2.77 4.92
N THR A 214 21.73 3.83 4.34
CA THR A 214 20.57 3.76 3.43
C THR A 214 21.02 3.61 1.97
N ILE A 215 22.25 3.98 1.64
CA ILE A 215 22.82 3.93 0.27
C ILE A 215 23.56 2.61 0.00
N ILE A 216 24.00 1.91 1.06
CA ILE A 216 24.62 0.58 0.99
C ILE A 216 23.53 -0.50 1.03
#